data_bafee0bcebb2dfdca310b427a0723483
#
_entry.id   bafee0bcebb2dfdca310b427a0723483
#
_cell.length_a   1.000
_cell.length_b   1.000
_cell.length_c   1.000
_cell.angle_alpha   90.00
_cell.angle_beta   90.00
_cell.angle_gamma   90.00
#
_symmetry.space_group_name_H-M   'P 1'
#
loop_
_entity.id
_entity.type
_entity.pdbx_description
1 polymer ?
#
loop_
_entity_poly.entity_id
_entity_poly.type
_entity_poly.pdbx_seq_one_letter_code
_entity_poly.pdbx_strand_id
1 'polypeptide(L)'
;MPNYNSNPNQRSITTHKAKTDNECKENYYAKINLNALQKAMSSLTPKAFELWIYLSKNQDNHFFWLSKVDFLSWSNVKSTSYYEAFNELKQNGYLIEKKDGNNQYDFYEIPQEEKIGITVHKD
;
A
#
# COMPACT_ATOMS: atom_id res chain seq x y z
N MET A 1 -3.03 -14.36 -27.08
CA MET A 1 -4.10 -14.74 -26.40
C MET A 1 -3.76 -15.74 -25.43
N PRO A 2 -4.24 -15.57 -24.35
CA PRO A 2 -3.89 -16.48 -23.35
C PRO A 2 -4.33 -17.85 -23.68
N ASN A 3 -3.79 -18.67 -23.00
CA ASN A 3 -4.05 -19.98 -23.12
C ASN A 3 -5.37 -20.36 -22.68
N TYR A 4 -6.10 -20.93 -23.52
CA TYR A 4 -7.36 -21.34 -23.17
C TYR A 4 -7.50 -22.78 -23.05
N ASN A 5 -6.50 -23.43 -22.68
CA ASN A 5 -6.62 -24.77 -22.47
C ASN A 5 -7.58 -25.01 -21.49
N SER A 6 -8.50 -25.64 -21.76
CA SER A 6 -9.45 -25.89 -20.86
C SER A 6 -9.05 -26.90 -19.95
N ASN A 7 -8.58 -26.58 -18.90
CA ASN A 7 -8.46 -27.48 -17.80
C ASN A 7 -9.83 -27.54 -17.19
N PRO A 8 -10.44 -28.69 -17.09
CA PRO A 8 -11.82 -28.75 -16.60
C PRO A 8 -11.96 -28.25 -15.18
N ASN A 9 -10.86 -28.21 -14.43
CA ASN A 9 -10.92 -27.71 -13.05
C ASN A 9 -10.63 -26.24 -12.94
N GLN A 10 -10.34 -25.57 -14.05
CA GLN A 10 -10.10 -24.17 -14.01
C GLN A 10 -11.42 -23.43 -14.17
N ARG A 11 -11.53 -22.35 -13.44
CA ARG A 11 -12.70 -21.49 -13.55
C ARG A 11 -12.37 -20.33 -14.47
N SER A 12 -13.32 -19.94 -15.27
CA SER A 12 -13.12 -18.76 -16.07
C SER A 12 -13.81 -17.59 -15.39
N ILE A 13 -13.15 -16.45 -15.38
CA ILE A 13 -13.65 -15.27 -14.70
C ILE A 13 -13.77 -14.14 -15.70
N THR A 14 -14.93 -13.54 -15.75
CA THR A 14 -15.12 -12.32 -16.53
C THR A 14 -15.19 -11.15 -15.55
N THR A 15 -14.34 -10.17 -15.72
CA THR A 15 -14.29 -9.06 -14.79
C THR A 15 -15.09 -7.89 -15.33
N HIS A 16 -15.92 -7.33 -14.50
CA HIS A 16 -16.70 -6.15 -14.84
C HIS A 16 -16.24 -5.00 -13.96
N LYS A 17 -15.81 -3.92 -14.61
CA LYS A 17 -15.34 -2.77 -13.87
C LYS A 17 -16.51 -1.95 -13.36
N ALA A 18 -16.32 -1.28 -12.23
CA ALA A 18 -17.34 -0.42 -11.68
C ALA A 18 -17.64 0.72 -12.65
N LYS A 19 -18.88 1.11 -12.70
CA LYS A 19 -19.33 2.21 -13.56
C LYS A 19 -19.66 3.42 -12.73
N THR A 20 -19.26 4.59 -13.22
CA THR A 20 -19.38 5.81 -12.45
C THR A 20 -20.80 6.11 -12.06
N ASP A 21 -21.73 6.00 -12.98
CA ASP A 21 -23.07 6.47 -12.71
C ASP A 21 -23.93 5.52 -11.92
N ASN A 22 -23.64 4.25 -12.01
CA ASN A 22 -24.53 3.24 -11.43
C ASN A 22 -23.98 2.61 -10.17
N GLU A 23 -22.69 2.41 -10.12
CA GLU A 23 -22.11 1.59 -9.08
C GLU A 23 -21.11 2.36 -8.21
N CYS A 24 -20.51 3.39 -8.79
CA CYS A 24 -19.59 4.24 -8.06
C CYS A 24 -19.96 5.66 -8.41
N LYS A 25 -20.20 6.45 -7.39
CA LYS A 25 -20.55 7.84 -7.63
C LYS A 25 -19.45 8.57 -8.37
N GLU A 26 -18.23 8.24 -8.07
CA GLU A 26 -17.07 8.82 -8.73
C GLU A 26 -16.04 7.74 -8.90
N ASN A 27 -15.34 7.76 -10.00
CA ASN A 27 -14.27 6.80 -10.21
C ASN A 27 -12.94 7.48 -10.00
N TYR A 28 -12.29 7.10 -8.93
CA TYR A 28 -10.93 7.57 -8.67
C TYR A 28 -9.98 6.44 -8.95
N TYR A 29 -8.91 6.77 -9.64
CA TYR A 29 -7.92 5.76 -10.00
C TYR A 29 -6.57 6.18 -9.44
N ALA A 30 -5.77 5.20 -9.10
CA ALA A 30 -4.40 5.43 -8.71
C ALA A 30 -3.52 4.46 -9.46
N LYS A 31 -2.35 4.91 -9.85
CA LYS A 31 -1.38 4.02 -10.46
C LYS A 31 -0.56 3.40 -9.36
N ILE A 32 -0.51 2.10 -9.35
CA ILE A 32 0.29 1.38 -8.36
C ILE A 32 1.17 0.41 -9.12
N ASN A 33 2.45 0.44 -8.82
CA ASN A 33 3.39 -0.48 -9.44
C ASN A 33 3.08 -1.89 -8.97
N LEU A 34 2.82 -2.80 -9.89
CA LEU A 34 2.39 -4.14 -9.53
C LEU A 34 3.49 -4.94 -8.84
N ASN A 35 4.74 -4.71 -9.19
CA ASN A 35 5.82 -5.39 -8.50
C ASN A 35 5.95 -4.91 -7.06
N ALA A 36 5.76 -3.62 -6.85
CA ALA A 36 5.78 -3.07 -5.49
C ALA A 36 4.61 -3.60 -4.68
N LEU A 37 3.44 -3.68 -5.30
CA LEU A 37 2.25 -4.23 -4.65
C LEU A 37 2.49 -5.67 -4.21
N GLN A 38 3.04 -6.47 -5.10
CA GLN A 38 3.28 -7.87 -4.79
C GLN A 38 4.28 -8.02 -3.65
N LYS A 39 5.32 -7.21 -3.65
CA LYS A 39 6.29 -7.26 -2.58
C LYS A 39 5.67 -6.84 -1.25
N ALA A 40 4.88 -5.79 -1.25
CA ALA A 40 4.22 -5.35 -0.04
C ALA A 40 3.26 -6.42 0.48
N MET A 41 2.51 -7.02 -0.44
CA MET A 41 1.56 -8.04 -0.08
C MET A 41 2.22 -9.24 0.57
N SER A 42 3.41 -9.60 0.12
CA SER A 42 4.09 -10.76 0.64
C SER A 42 4.88 -10.48 1.91
N SER A 43 5.15 -9.23 2.22
CA SER A 43 5.99 -8.90 3.35
C SER A 43 5.29 -8.18 4.50
N LEU A 44 4.08 -7.71 4.30
CA LEU A 44 3.38 -6.95 5.32
C LEU A 44 2.17 -7.69 5.84
N THR A 45 1.83 -7.44 7.10
CA THR A 45 0.57 -7.94 7.62
C THR A 45 -0.58 -7.20 6.94
N PRO A 46 -1.79 -7.76 6.98
CA PRO A 46 -2.92 -7.13 6.30
C PRO A 46 -3.15 -5.68 6.71
N LYS A 47 -3.03 -5.35 7.99
CA LYS A 47 -3.27 -3.98 8.42
C LYS A 47 -2.22 -3.03 7.86
N ALA A 48 -0.97 -3.45 7.83
CA ALA A 48 0.10 -2.62 7.27
C ALA A 48 -0.03 -2.53 5.77
N PHE A 49 -0.46 -3.61 5.12
CA PHE A 49 -0.66 -3.59 3.68
C PHE A 49 -1.77 -2.60 3.32
N GLU A 50 -2.84 -2.53 4.09
CA GLU A 50 -3.89 -1.56 3.81
C GLU A 50 -3.36 -0.13 3.94
N LEU A 51 -2.51 0.13 4.92
CA LEU A 51 -1.91 1.44 5.04
C LEU A 51 -0.97 1.72 3.86
N TRP A 52 -0.24 0.70 3.41
CA TRP A 52 0.61 0.83 2.23
C TRP A 52 -0.21 1.24 1.00
N ILE A 53 -1.37 0.60 0.80
CA ILE A 53 -2.22 0.94 -0.33
C ILE A 53 -2.73 2.38 -0.20
N TYR A 54 -3.14 2.75 1.01
CA TYR A 54 -3.65 4.09 1.25
C TYR A 54 -2.59 5.14 0.91
N LEU A 55 -1.35 4.90 1.31
CA LEU A 55 -0.28 5.82 1.01
C LEU A 55 0.07 5.81 -0.47
N SER A 56 0.07 4.63 -1.08
CA SER A 56 0.38 4.51 -2.50
C SER A 56 -0.65 5.20 -3.38
N LYS A 57 -1.91 5.16 -2.99
CA LYS A 57 -2.94 5.78 -3.82
C LYS A 57 -2.84 7.31 -3.80
N ASN A 58 -2.05 7.85 -2.88
CA ASN A 58 -1.83 9.30 -2.84
C ASN A 58 -0.52 9.70 -3.50
N GLN A 59 0.03 8.84 -4.34
CA GLN A 59 1.34 9.10 -4.90
C GLN A 59 1.39 10.32 -5.82
N ASP A 60 0.26 10.77 -6.30
CA ASP A 60 0.24 11.97 -7.13
C ASP A 60 0.38 13.24 -6.30
N ASN A 61 0.20 13.13 -5.01
CA ASN A 61 0.40 14.25 -4.12
C ASN A 61 1.77 14.13 -3.53
N HIS A 62 2.65 15.02 -3.89
CA HIS A 62 4.01 14.94 -3.39
C HIS A 62 4.07 15.17 -1.90
N PHE A 63 3.07 15.82 -1.35
CA PHE A 63 3.05 16.10 0.07
C PHE A 63 1.59 16.09 0.54
N PHE A 64 1.31 15.37 1.60
CA PHE A 64 -0.04 15.39 2.15
C PHE A 64 0.05 15.06 3.64
N TRP A 65 -1.02 15.42 4.36
CA TRP A 65 -1.09 15.12 5.77
C TRP A 65 -1.80 13.79 5.96
N LEU A 66 -1.13 12.86 6.64
CA LEU A 66 -1.74 11.56 6.91
C LEU A 66 -2.77 11.74 8.02
N SER A 67 -4.01 11.48 7.70
CA SER A 67 -5.08 11.59 8.66
C SER A 67 -5.47 10.20 9.14
N LYS A 68 -5.31 9.97 10.43
CA LYS A 68 -5.71 8.70 11.02
C LYS A 68 -7.20 8.47 10.81
N VAL A 69 -8.01 9.51 11.03
CA VAL A 69 -9.45 9.37 10.89
C VAL A 69 -9.84 9.01 9.46
N ASP A 70 -9.22 9.68 8.50
CA ASP A 70 -9.51 9.40 7.10
C ASP A 70 -9.09 7.99 6.73
N PHE A 71 -7.91 7.58 7.14
CA PHE A 71 -7.45 6.23 6.85
C PHE A 71 -8.39 5.19 7.47
N LEU A 72 -8.79 5.39 8.72
CA LEU A 72 -9.64 4.41 9.37
C LEU A 72 -11.01 4.33 8.73
N SER A 73 -11.52 5.43 8.20
CA SER A 73 -12.80 5.37 7.53
C SER A 73 -12.68 4.71 6.15
N TRP A 74 -11.51 4.79 5.55
CA TRP A 74 -11.28 4.20 4.23
C TRP A 74 -10.96 2.70 4.31
N SER A 75 -10.31 2.28 5.38
CA SER A 75 -9.79 0.92 5.48
C SER A 75 -10.62 0.07 6.42
N ASN A 76 -10.20 -1.17 6.60
CA ASN A 76 -10.80 -2.05 7.59
C ASN A 76 -9.95 -2.15 8.86
N VAL A 77 -8.95 -1.31 8.97
CA VAL A 77 -8.03 -1.36 10.10
C VAL A 77 -8.70 -0.73 11.32
N LYS A 78 -8.54 -1.34 12.47
CA LYS A 78 -9.11 -0.82 13.69
C LYS A 78 -8.20 0.25 14.26
N SER A 79 -8.81 1.18 15.00
CA SER A 79 -8.07 2.27 15.60
C SER A 79 -6.90 1.77 16.43
N THR A 80 -7.10 0.68 17.15
CA THR A 80 -6.04 0.13 18.00
C THR A 80 -4.89 -0.46 17.20
N SER A 81 -5.09 -0.73 15.93
CA SER A 81 -4.05 -1.31 15.10
C SER A 81 -3.35 -0.30 14.22
N TYR A 82 -3.82 0.94 14.23
CA TYR A 82 -3.27 1.95 13.34
C TYR A 82 -1.78 2.17 13.57
N TYR A 83 -1.39 2.35 14.84
CA TYR A 83 0.01 2.64 15.13
C TYR A 83 0.90 1.43 14.90
N GLU A 84 0.34 0.24 15.06
CA GLU A 84 1.09 -0.97 14.73
C GLU A 84 1.37 -1.04 13.24
N ALA A 85 0.37 -0.71 12.43
CA ALA A 85 0.55 -0.70 10.97
C ALA A 85 1.58 0.33 10.56
N PHE A 86 1.50 1.53 11.15
CA PHE A 86 2.44 2.58 10.85
C PHE A 86 3.86 2.16 11.22
N ASN A 87 4.02 1.61 12.42
CA ASN A 87 5.34 1.18 12.86
C ASN A 87 5.89 0.03 12.03
N GLU A 88 5.02 -0.84 11.56
CA GLU A 88 5.47 -1.94 10.71
C GLU A 88 6.05 -1.39 9.40
N LEU A 89 5.43 -0.39 8.82
CA LEU A 89 5.98 0.22 7.62
C LEU A 89 7.32 0.88 7.91
N LYS A 90 7.45 1.52 9.08
CA LYS A 90 8.72 2.11 9.44
C LYS A 90 9.80 1.05 9.59
N GLN A 91 9.48 -0.01 10.29
CA GLN A 91 10.47 -1.05 10.56
C GLN A 91 10.92 -1.77 9.30
N ASN A 92 10.06 -1.81 8.31
CA ASN A 92 10.39 -2.50 7.07
C ASN A 92 10.94 -1.59 5.98
N GLY A 93 11.20 -0.34 6.30
CA GLY A 93 11.87 0.56 5.36
C GLY A 93 10.98 1.25 4.37
N TYR A 94 9.67 1.15 4.52
CA TYR A 94 8.74 1.84 3.63
C TYR A 94 8.52 3.30 4.06
N LEU A 95 8.64 3.58 5.34
CA LEU A 95 8.50 4.94 5.85
C LEU A 95 9.81 5.33 6.54
N ILE A 96 10.39 6.41 6.08
CA ILE A 96 11.65 6.90 6.60
C ILE A 96 11.43 8.30 7.14
N GLU A 97 11.73 8.49 8.40
CA GLU A 97 11.56 9.81 9.00
C GLU A 97 12.52 10.81 8.38
N LYS A 98 12.05 12.00 8.08
CA LYS A 98 12.91 13.01 7.50
C LYS A 98 13.92 13.48 8.51
N LYS A 99 15.02 14.03 7.99
CA LYS A 99 16.13 14.39 8.80
C LYS A 99 15.78 15.31 9.95
N ASP A 100 14.87 16.21 9.71
CA ASP A 100 14.49 17.17 10.72
C ASP A 100 13.66 16.56 11.83
N GLY A 101 13.10 15.43 11.59
CA GLY A 101 12.33 14.76 12.62
C GLY A 101 10.93 15.26 12.72
N ASN A 102 10.43 16.09 12.99
CA ASN A 102 9.12 16.73 13.14
C ASN A 102 7.95 15.96 12.60
N ASN A 103 7.92 14.66 12.82
CA ASN A 103 6.82 13.81 12.35
C ASN A 103 6.63 13.90 10.85
N GLN A 104 7.70 14.12 10.12
CA GLN A 104 7.63 14.13 8.67
C GLN A 104 8.34 12.92 8.14
N TYR A 105 7.71 12.24 7.19
CA TYR A 105 8.20 10.98 6.67
C TYR A 105 8.19 10.99 5.16
N ASP A 106 9.10 10.21 4.58
CA ASP A 106 9.05 9.88 3.16
C ASP A 106 8.51 8.47 3.03
N PHE A 107 7.58 8.28 2.12
CA PHE A 107 7.04 6.96 1.86
C PHE A 107 7.61 6.44 0.55
N TYR A 108 8.06 5.20 0.58
CA TYR A 108 8.61 4.54 -0.59
C TYR A 108 7.80 3.28 -0.85
N GLU A 109 7.42 3.08 -2.08
CA GLU A 109 6.67 1.87 -2.43
C GLU A 109 7.52 0.61 -2.26
N ILE A 110 8.83 0.75 -2.38
CA ILE A 110 9.76 -0.35 -2.20
C ILE A 110 10.61 -0.05 -0.98
N PRO A 111 10.85 -1.01 -0.11
CA PRO A 111 11.63 -0.75 1.10
C PRO A 111 13.03 -0.22 0.78
N GLN A 112 13.46 0.73 1.59
CA GLN A 112 14.78 1.33 1.42
C GLN A 112 15.73 0.68 2.39
N GLU A 113 16.39 -0.36 1.96
CA GLU A 113 17.17 -1.18 2.87
C GLU A 113 18.28 -0.44 3.56
N GLU A 114 18.94 0.43 2.84
CA GLU A 114 20.03 1.14 3.46
C GLU A 114 19.57 2.13 4.52
N LYS A 115 18.28 2.35 4.62
CA LYS A 115 17.77 3.26 5.62
C LYS A 115 17.00 2.57 6.71
N ILE A 116 17.01 1.27 6.73
CA ILE A 116 16.31 0.54 7.75
C ILE A 116 17.01 0.60 9.08
N GLY A 117 18.15 1.03 9.19
CA GLY A 117 18.82 1.14 10.45
C GLY A 117 19.60 -0.07 10.82
N ILE A 118 19.52 -1.08 10.16
CA ILE A 118 20.26 -2.18 10.44
C ILE A 118 21.43 -2.18 9.75
N THR A 119 22.19 -2.20 10.05
CA THR A 119 23.20 -2.12 9.41
C THR A 119 23.60 -2.98 8.63
N VAL A 120 23.56 -3.13 8.07
CA VAL A 120 23.75 -3.99 7.31
C VAL A 120 24.86 -4.13 6.75
N HIS A 121 25.19 -4.40 6.74
CA HIS A 121 25.92 -4.49 6.31
C HIS A 121 26.38 -4.70 5.54
N LYS A 122 26.49 -4.52 5.23
CA LYS A 122 26.82 -4.56 4.56
C LYS A 122 27.70 -5.06 4.46
N ASP A 123 27.96 -5.68 4.48
CA ASP A 123 28.64 -6.19 4.25
C ASP A 123 28.69 -6.56 3.73
#